data_e19929876aefb09398903f38321e1494
#
_entry.id   e19929876aefb09398903f38321e1494
#
_cell.length_a   1.000
_cell.length_b   1.000
_cell.length_c   1.000
_cell.angle_alpha   90.00
_cell.angle_beta   90.00
_cell.angle_gamma   90.00
#
_symmetry.space_group_name_H-M   'P 1'
#
loop_
_entity.id
_entity.type
_entity.pdbx_description
1 polymer ?
#
loop_
_entity_poly.entity_id
_entity_poly.type
_entity_poly.pdbx_seq_one_letter_code
_entity_poly.pdbx_strand_id
1 'polypeptide(L)'
;MERNGLDALLHEWHRRFIGPVTDSRAVYAGFALFFAGVGLVVVSIATFLWSTTTAPAGTFKFVLREFAVLTGATGIPTILLGVTVLLPVSRRIDAVAAAGVAGCLVAAARFTQVYPDAWYPNASAVVGLYAVGAVVVVATAGTALSGYHAEQPGRRLAPERLDQRGGGDGGDTRGGAGTRPVPR
;
A
#
# COMPACT_ATOMS: atom_id res chain seq x y z
N MET A 1 -40.54 11.86 7.33
CA MET A 1 -39.39 12.63 7.85
C MET A 1 -38.15 11.78 8.22
N GLU A 2 -38.08 10.49 7.81
CA GLU A 2 -36.98 9.56 8.23
C GLU A 2 -35.88 9.29 7.16
N ARG A 3 -36.03 9.80 5.93
CA ARG A 3 -35.01 9.58 4.88
C ARG A 3 -33.68 10.29 5.11
N ASN A 4 -33.70 11.43 5.82
CA ASN A 4 -32.51 12.23 6.04
C ASN A 4 -31.52 11.62 7.07
N GLY A 5 -31.98 10.72 7.92
CA GLY A 5 -31.12 10.06 8.91
C GLY A 5 -30.26 8.94 8.32
N LEU A 6 -30.82 8.18 7.38
CA LEU A 6 -30.10 7.10 6.70
C LEU A 6 -29.04 7.64 5.72
N ASP A 7 -29.35 8.71 4.99
CA ASP A 7 -28.40 9.37 4.09
C ASP A 7 -27.24 10.00 4.87
N ALA A 8 -27.52 10.59 6.04
CA ALA A 8 -26.48 11.14 6.92
C ALA A 8 -25.57 10.03 7.48
N LEU A 9 -26.14 8.91 7.92
CA LEU A 9 -25.37 7.74 8.41
C LEU A 9 -24.56 7.09 7.30
N LEU A 10 -25.13 6.97 6.09
CA LEU A 10 -24.41 6.42 4.93
C LEU A 10 -23.27 7.36 4.49
N HIS A 11 -23.49 8.70 4.55
CA HIS A 11 -22.45 9.68 4.24
C HIS A 11 -21.35 9.71 5.32
N GLU A 12 -21.71 9.60 6.60
CA GLU A 12 -20.76 9.49 7.71
C GLU A 12 -19.94 8.19 7.60
N TRP A 13 -20.60 7.08 7.27
CA TRP A 13 -19.96 5.78 7.05
C TRP A 13 -19.06 5.81 5.82
N HIS A 14 -19.50 6.43 4.73
CA HIS A 14 -18.73 6.60 3.50
C HIS A 14 -17.50 7.47 3.73
N ARG A 15 -17.64 8.58 4.47
CA ARG A 15 -16.53 9.49 4.81
C ARG A 15 -15.52 8.84 5.75
N ARG A 16 -15.98 7.96 6.65
CA ARG A 16 -15.13 7.25 7.61
C ARG A 16 -14.34 6.09 6.97
N PHE A 17 -14.85 5.50 5.89
CA PHE A 17 -14.22 4.36 5.20
C PHE A 17 -13.53 4.71 3.88
N ILE A 18 -13.84 5.84 3.25
CA ILE A 18 -13.37 6.25 1.92
C ILE A 18 -12.76 7.67 1.94
N GLY A 19 -12.53 8.22 3.14
CA GLY A 19 -11.92 9.55 3.26
C GLY A 19 -10.59 9.65 2.50
N PRO A 20 -10.27 10.80 1.88
CA PRO A 20 -9.01 10.97 1.16
C PRO A 20 -7.86 10.68 2.12
N VAL A 21 -7.03 9.70 1.74
CA VAL A 21 -5.82 9.34 2.47
C VAL A 21 -4.78 10.43 2.18
N THR A 22 -5.01 11.60 2.74
CA THR A 22 -4.03 12.69 2.86
C THR A 22 -3.68 12.92 4.33
N ASP A 23 -3.76 11.86 5.13
CA ASP A 23 -3.25 11.92 6.48
C ASP A 23 -1.72 11.81 6.40
N SER A 24 -1.04 12.92 6.65
CA SER A 24 0.43 12.97 6.69
C SER A 24 1.02 11.88 7.60
N ARG A 25 0.27 11.45 8.62
CA ARG A 25 0.66 10.37 9.53
C ARG A 25 0.78 9.02 8.82
N ALA A 26 -0.12 8.70 7.88
CA ALA A 26 -0.06 7.46 7.10
C ALA A 26 1.19 7.43 6.20
N VAL A 27 1.52 8.56 5.58
CA VAL A 27 2.73 8.69 4.76
C VAL A 27 4.00 8.48 5.60
N TYR A 28 4.09 9.13 6.77
CA TYR A 28 5.24 8.92 7.67
C TYR A 28 5.31 7.48 8.17
N ALA A 29 4.18 6.86 8.51
CA ALA A 29 4.13 5.47 8.94
C ALA A 29 4.59 4.51 7.82
N GLY A 30 4.16 4.72 6.58
CA GLY A 30 4.59 3.93 5.42
C GLY A 30 6.10 4.04 5.17
N PHE A 31 6.65 5.26 5.20
CA PHE A 31 8.10 5.47 5.09
C PHE A 31 8.86 4.81 6.24
N ALA A 32 8.40 4.96 7.48
CA ALA A 32 9.04 4.36 8.65
C ALA A 32 9.07 2.83 8.54
N LEU A 33 7.96 2.20 8.14
CA LEU A 33 7.88 0.77 7.90
C LEU A 33 8.81 0.32 6.78
N PHE A 34 8.85 1.05 5.66
CA PHE A 34 9.72 0.74 4.54
C PHE A 34 11.19 0.75 4.95
N PHE A 35 11.67 1.84 5.58
CA PHE A 35 13.07 1.95 5.99
C PHE A 35 13.42 1.00 7.14
N ALA A 36 12.50 0.74 8.07
CA ALA A 36 12.70 -0.26 9.11
C ALA A 36 12.86 -1.66 8.50
N GLY A 37 12.01 -2.02 7.53
CA GLY A 37 12.11 -3.29 6.81
C GLY A 37 13.43 -3.43 6.03
N VAL A 38 13.86 -2.37 5.33
CA VAL A 38 15.18 -2.35 4.65
C VAL A 38 16.30 -2.53 5.65
N GLY A 39 16.28 -1.84 6.77
CA GLY A 39 17.27 -2.00 7.85
C GLY A 39 17.34 -3.44 8.36
N LEU A 40 16.18 -4.08 8.58
CA LEU A 40 16.13 -5.48 9.01
C LEU A 40 16.74 -6.42 7.96
N VAL A 41 16.47 -6.22 6.68
CA VAL A 41 17.07 -7.03 5.60
C VAL A 41 18.58 -6.83 5.53
N VAL A 42 19.08 -5.61 5.66
CA VAL A 42 20.52 -5.32 5.67
C VAL A 42 21.20 -6.00 6.86
N VAL A 43 20.61 -5.90 8.05
CA VAL A 43 21.11 -6.58 9.25
C VAL A 43 21.09 -8.10 9.08
N SER A 44 20.04 -8.65 8.48
CA SER A 44 19.95 -10.08 8.15
C SER A 44 21.11 -10.53 7.28
N ILE A 45 21.33 -9.84 6.17
CA ILE A 45 22.42 -10.17 5.22
C ILE A 45 23.79 -10.07 5.91
N ALA A 46 24.04 -8.99 6.63
CA ALA A 46 25.30 -8.77 7.34
C ALA A 46 25.58 -9.87 8.37
N THR A 47 24.56 -10.21 9.19
CA THR A 47 24.67 -11.26 10.21
C THR A 47 24.85 -12.63 9.58
N PHE A 48 24.14 -12.91 8.48
CA PHE A 48 24.29 -14.17 7.75
C PHE A 48 25.71 -14.32 7.18
N LEU A 49 26.23 -13.29 6.51
CA LEU A 49 27.60 -13.29 5.99
C LEU A 49 28.63 -13.47 7.10
N TRP A 50 28.46 -12.75 8.21
CA TRP A 50 29.34 -12.92 9.35
C TRP A 50 29.30 -14.35 9.88
N SER A 51 28.11 -14.95 10.01
CA SER A 51 27.96 -16.32 10.51
C SER A 51 28.66 -17.36 9.62
N THR A 52 28.81 -17.08 8.32
CA THR A 52 29.44 -18.00 7.36
C THR A 52 30.94 -17.81 7.26
N THR A 53 31.46 -16.58 7.42
CA THR A 53 32.86 -16.24 7.16
C THR A 53 33.73 -16.23 8.41
N THR A 54 33.24 -15.68 9.52
CA THR A 54 34.09 -15.34 10.69
C THR A 54 33.63 -15.98 12.00
N ALA A 55 32.35 -16.43 12.09
CA ALA A 55 31.85 -16.94 13.37
C ALA A 55 32.56 -18.23 13.79
N PRO A 56 32.97 -18.33 15.06
CA PRO A 56 33.56 -19.58 15.60
C PRO A 56 32.55 -20.73 15.47
N ALA A 57 33.10 -21.95 15.29
CA ALA A 57 32.29 -23.15 15.22
C ALA A 57 31.54 -23.38 16.55
N GLY A 58 30.33 -23.92 16.48
CA GLY A 58 29.55 -24.28 17.66
C GLY A 58 28.17 -23.59 17.72
N THR A 59 27.57 -23.60 18.89
CA THR A 59 26.22 -23.11 19.16
C THR A 59 26.00 -21.65 18.73
N PHE A 60 27.01 -20.81 18.89
CA PHE A 60 26.93 -19.38 18.49
C PHE A 60 26.62 -19.18 17.02
N LYS A 61 27.11 -20.05 16.14
CA LYS A 61 26.83 -20.00 14.70
C LYS A 61 25.35 -20.25 14.39
N PHE A 62 24.69 -21.11 15.11
CA PHE A 62 23.26 -21.38 14.96
C PHE A 62 22.41 -20.19 15.43
N VAL A 63 22.77 -19.57 16.55
CA VAL A 63 22.12 -18.37 17.07
C VAL A 63 22.20 -17.22 16.07
N LEU A 64 23.38 -16.99 15.46
CA LEU A 64 23.53 -15.94 14.44
C LEU A 64 22.67 -16.21 13.20
N ARG A 65 22.60 -17.48 12.76
CA ARG A 65 21.77 -17.87 11.62
C ARG A 65 20.28 -17.72 11.92
N GLU A 66 19.85 -18.11 13.11
CA GLU A 66 18.48 -17.91 13.58
C GLU A 66 18.12 -16.44 13.57
N PHE A 67 18.97 -15.59 14.14
CA PHE A 67 18.76 -14.14 14.14
C PHE A 67 18.71 -13.57 12.71
N ALA A 68 19.60 -14.00 11.81
CA ALA A 68 19.60 -13.57 10.43
C ALA A 68 18.30 -13.96 9.71
N VAL A 69 17.83 -15.20 9.88
CA VAL A 69 16.56 -15.66 9.28
C VAL A 69 15.38 -14.87 9.82
N LEU A 70 15.29 -14.63 11.12
CA LEU A 70 14.23 -13.86 11.74
C LEU A 70 14.16 -12.42 11.21
N THR A 71 15.30 -11.73 11.20
CA THR A 71 15.36 -10.35 10.73
C THR A 71 15.02 -10.24 9.25
N GLY A 72 15.50 -11.18 8.42
CA GLY A 72 15.15 -11.23 7.00
C GLY A 72 13.69 -11.57 6.75
N ALA A 73 13.17 -12.59 7.45
CA ALA A 73 11.77 -13.02 7.33
C ALA A 73 10.77 -11.97 7.81
N THR A 74 11.12 -11.09 8.75
CA THR A 74 10.30 -9.98 9.18
C THR A 74 10.50 -8.74 8.31
N GLY A 75 11.69 -8.50 7.79
CA GLY A 75 12.04 -7.32 7.01
C GLY A 75 11.31 -7.24 5.69
N ILE A 76 11.27 -8.32 4.91
CA ILE A 76 10.63 -8.34 3.57
C ILE A 76 9.12 -8.01 3.63
N PRO A 77 8.29 -8.69 4.44
CA PRO A 77 6.88 -8.34 4.53
C PRO A 77 6.66 -6.94 5.10
N THR A 78 7.54 -6.44 5.96
CA THR A 78 7.48 -5.07 6.49
C THR A 78 7.73 -4.02 5.39
N ILE A 79 8.69 -4.25 4.48
CA ILE A 79 8.91 -3.39 3.30
C ILE A 79 7.63 -3.33 2.45
N LEU A 80 7.05 -4.49 2.12
CA LEU A 80 5.86 -4.58 1.28
C LEU A 80 4.65 -3.90 1.94
N LEU A 81 4.48 -4.06 3.25
CA LEU A 81 3.46 -3.34 4.00
C LEU A 81 3.69 -1.82 3.95
N GLY A 82 4.93 -1.36 4.11
CA GLY A 82 5.28 0.05 3.98
C GLY A 82 4.90 0.60 2.61
N VAL A 83 5.16 -0.15 1.55
CA VAL A 83 4.78 0.21 0.17
C VAL A 83 3.25 0.27 0.02
N THR A 84 2.50 -0.71 0.54
CA THR A 84 1.01 -0.68 0.45
C THR A 84 0.42 0.51 1.19
N VAL A 85 0.92 0.85 2.37
CA VAL A 85 0.47 2.02 3.16
C VAL A 85 0.77 3.35 2.45
N LEU A 86 1.84 3.43 1.64
CA LEU A 86 2.17 4.61 0.85
C LEU A 86 1.28 4.80 -0.38
N LEU A 87 0.64 3.74 -0.87
CA LEU A 87 -0.27 3.79 -2.00
C LEU A 87 -1.67 4.25 -1.53
N PRO A 88 -2.39 5.07 -2.32
CA PRO A 88 -3.75 5.48 -2.00
C PRO A 88 -4.75 4.36 -2.24
N VAL A 89 -4.68 3.30 -1.44
CA VAL A 89 -5.55 2.13 -1.51
C VAL A 89 -6.62 2.16 -0.43
N SER A 90 -7.65 1.32 -0.61
CA SER A 90 -8.72 1.20 0.37
C SER A 90 -8.19 0.55 1.66
N ARG A 91 -8.69 0.98 2.81
CA ARG A 91 -8.34 0.41 4.13
C ARG A 91 -8.53 -1.11 4.23
N ARG A 92 -9.37 -1.70 3.37
CA ARG A 92 -9.55 -3.15 3.31
C ARG A 92 -8.32 -3.86 2.76
N ILE A 93 -7.68 -3.29 1.74
CA ILE A 93 -6.44 -3.82 1.16
C ILE A 93 -5.32 -3.74 2.19
N ASP A 94 -5.19 -2.61 2.91
CA ASP A 94 -4.21 -2.47 3.99
C ASP A 94 -4.43 -3.48 5.12
N ALA A 95 -5.69 -3.73 5.50
CA ALA A 95 -6.02 -4.73 6.52
C ALA A 95 -5.66 -6.16 6.06
N VAL A 96 -5.88 -6.50 4.79
CA VAL A 96 -5.48 -7.80 4.23
C VAL A 96 -3.96 -7.93 4.16
N ALA A 97 -3.24 -6.86 3.76
CA ALA A 97 -1.78 -6.83 3.79
C ALA A 97 -1.24 -7.03 5.21
N ALA A 98 -1.81 -6.32 6.19
CA ALA A 98 -1.43 -6.47 7.60
C ALA A 98 -1.70 -7.89 8.13
N ALA A 99 -2.80 -8.53 7.73
CA ALA A 99 -3.08 -9.93 8.08
C ALA A 99 -2.05 -10.88 7.47
N GLY A 100 -1.61 -10.65 6.22
CA GLY A 100 -0.53 -11.41 5.59
C GLY A 100 0.80 -11.25 6.33
N VAL A 101 1.15 -10.02 6.74
CA VAL A 101 2.34 -9.76 7.56
C VAL A 101 2.24 -10.48 8.91
N ALA A 102 1.08 -10.43 9.58
CA ALA A 102 0.86 -11.15 10.82
C ALA A 102 1.08 -12.67 10.65
N GLY A 103 0.62 -13.26 9.54
CA GLY A 103 0.90 -14.65 9.19
C GLY A 103 2.41 -14.95 9.07
N CYS A 104 3.15 -14.07 8.41
CA CYS A 104 4.62 -14.19 8.33
C CYS A 104 5.30 -14.10 9.70
N LEU A 105 4.83 -13.19 10.58
CA LEU A 105 5.36 -13.05 11.94
C LEU A 105 5.08 -14.27 12.81
N VAL A 106 3.87 -14.85 12.69
CA VAL A 106 3.53 -16.11 13.38
C VAL A 106 4.42 -17.25 12.90
N ALA A 107 4.67 -17.35 11.59
CA ALA A 107 5.61 -18.33 11.04
C ALA A 107 7.04 -18.13 11.57
N ALA A 108 7.52 -16.88 11.63
CA ALA A 108 8.81 -16.53 12.20
C ALA A 108 8.90 -16.90 13.70
N ALA A 109 7.85 -16.65 14.48
CA ALA A 109 7.78 -17.05 15.88
C ALA A 109 7.75 -18.58 16.04
N ARG A 110 7.08 -19.31 15.14
CA ARG A 110 7.13 -20.77 15.14
C ARG A 110 8.51 -21.30 14.77
N PHE A 111 9.22 -20.63 13.86
CA PHE A 111 10.58 -20.99 13.52
C PHE A 111 11.50 -21.00 14.76
N THR A 112 11.47 -19.98 15.62
CA THR A 112 12.30 -19.94 16.84
C THR A 112 12.01 -21.06 17.83
N GLN A 113 10.76 -21.57 17.84
CA GLN A 113 10.38 -22.65 18.74
C GLN A 113 10.85 -24.03 18.28
N VAL A 114 11.07 -24.22 16.98
CA VAL A 114 11.41 -25.50 16.38
C VAL A 114 12.87 -25.61 15.94
N TYR A 115 13.55 -24.48 15.75
CA TYR A 115 14.95 -24.45 15.34
C TYR A 115 15.90 -24.50 16.56
N PRO A 116 17.03 -25.22 16.48
CA PRO A 116 17.42 -26.12 15.39
C PRO A 116 16.90 -27.57 15.55
N ASP A 117 16.50 -27.98 16.77
CA ASP A 117 16.36 -29.38 17.15
C ASP A 117 15.17 -30.10 16.51
N ALA A 118 14.02 -29.41 16.38
CA ALA A 118 12.80 -29.94 15.80
C ALA A 118 12.52 -29.41 14.39
N TRP A 119 13.50 -28.86 13.71
CA TRP A 119 13.33 -28.22 12.41
C TRP A 119 12.80 -29.19 11.34
N TYR A 120 13.46 -30.32 11.16
CA TYR A 120 13.15 -31.24 10.05
C TYR A 120 11.67 -31.65 9.97
N PRO A 121 11.01 -32.11 11.05
CA PRO A 121 9.61 -32.52 10.98
C PRO A 121 8.64 -31.33 10.84
N ASN A 122 9.04 -30.12 11.22
CA ASN A 122 8.18 -28.93 11.23
C ASN A 122 8.45 -27.95 10.09
N ALA A 123 9.51 -28.15 9.32
CA ALA A 123 9.96 -27.21 8.29
C ALA A 123 8.86 -26.89 7.26
N SER A 124 8.15 -27.90 6.77
CA SER A 124 7.08 -27.72 5.79
C SER A 124 5.92 -26.88 6.33
N ALA A 125 5.55 -27.05 7.60
CA ALA A 125 4.48 -26.28 8.23
C ALA A 125 4.88 -24.82 8.43
N VAL A 126 6.10 -24.56 8.90
CA VAL A 126 6.63 -23.20 9.12
C VAL A 126 6.78 -22.46 7.79
N VAL A 127 7.43 -23.11 6.81
CA VAL A 127 7.64 -22.52 5.47
C VAL A 127 6.31 -22.33 4.75
N GLY A 128 5.39 -23.28 4.84
CA GLY A 128 4.06 -23.18 4.24
C GLY A 128 3.25 -22.02 4.81
N LEU A 129 3.24 -21.85 6.14
CA LEU A 129 2.57 -20.73 6.79
C LEU A 129 3.17 -19.39 6.36
N TYR A 130 4.52 -19.31 6.32
CA TYR A 130 5.20 -18.10 5.84
C TYR A 130 4.87 -17.81 4.39
N ALA A 131 4.89 -18.81 3.52
CA ALA A 131 4.59 -18.65 2.10
C ALA A 131 3.16 -18.14 1.86
N VAL A 132 2.18 -18.65 2.59
CA VAL A 132 0.79 -18.16 2.53
C VAL A 132 0.72 -16.68 2.93
N GLY A 133 1.33 -16.29 4.05
CA GLY A 133 1.39 -14.90 4.47
C GLY A 133 2.07 -14.00 3.43
N ALA A 134 3.20 -14.43 2.89
CA ALA A 134 3.94 -13.71 1.86
C ALA A 134 3.14 -13.53 0.56
N VAL A 135 2.46 -14.59 0.08
CA VAL A 135 1.59 -14.51 -1.10
C VAL A 135 0.47 -13.49 -0.90
N VAL A 136 -0.16 -13.47 0.27
CA VAL A 136 -1.21 -12.47 0.59
C VAL A 136 -0.64 -11.05 0.50
N VAL A 137 0.53 -10.79 1.09
CA VAL A 137 1.16 -9.46 1.05
C VAL A 137 1.53 -9.06 -0.37
N VAL A 138 2.16 -9.96 -1.15
CA VAL A 138 2.55 -9.69 -2.54
C VAL A 138 1.33 -9.46 -3.43
N ALA A 139 0.27 -10.27 -3.27
CA ALA A 139 -0.96 -10.10 -4.03
C ALA A 139 -1.64 -8.75 -3.73
N THR A 140 -1.67 -8.33 -2.45
CA THR A 140 -2.23 -7.03 -2.08
C THR A 140 -1.39 -5.87 -2.61
N ALA A 141 -0.06 -5.95 -2.55
CA ALA A 141 0.83 -4.96 -3.16
C ALA A 141 0.64 -4.88 -4.69
N GLY A 142 0.52 -6.03 -5.36
CA GLY A 142 0.26 -6.11 -6.80
C GLY A 142 -1.07 -5.49 -7.22
N THR A 143 -2.15 -5.74 -6.48
CA THR A 143 -3.46 -5.12 -6.74
C THR A 143 -3.45 -3.62 -6.51
N ALA A 144 -2.75 -3.16 -5.48
CA ALA A 144 -2.55 -1.74 -5.19
C ALA A 144 -1.84 -1.01 -6.35
N LEU A 145 -0.77 -1.59 -6.89
CA LEU A 145 -0.02 -1.04 -8.02
C LEU A 145 -0.83 -1.06 -9.32
N SER A 146 -1.60 -2.12 -9.57
CA SER A 146 -2.44 -2.23 -10.78
C SER A 146 -3.58 -1.22 -10.79
N GLY A 147 -4.21 -0.97 -9.65
CA GLY A 147 -5.26 0.06 -9.50
C GLY A 147 -4.75 1.47 -9.80
N TYR A 148 -3.54 1.79 -9.35
CA TYR A 148 -2.90 3.09 -9.61
C TYR A 148 -2.65 3.36 -11.11
N HIS A 149 -2.34 2.34 -11.90
CA HIS A 149 -2.11 2.49 -13.34
C HIS A 149 -3.39 2.64 -14.14
N ALA A 150 -4.52 2.08 -13.66
CA ALA A 150 -5.80 2.16 -14.36
C ALA A 150 -6.46 3.55 -14.27
N GLU A 151 -6.17 4.34 -13.24
CA GLU A 151 -6.77 5.68 -13.05
C GLU A 151 -6.08 6.81 -13.85
N GLN A 152 -4.90 6.59 -14.42
CA GLN A 152 -4.14 7.62 -15.11
C GLN A 152 -4.56 7.95 -16.56
N PRO A 153 -5.17 7.06 -17.37
CA PRO A 153 -5.50 7.38 -18.77
C PRO A 153 -6.55 8.47 -18.94
N GLY A 154 -7.46 8.63 -17.97
CA GLY A 154 -8.57 9.60 -18.07
C GLY A 154 -8.21 11.06 -17.78
N ARG A 155 -7.13 11.32 -17.07
CA ARG A 155 -6.77 12.68 -16.62
C ARG A 155 -6.06 13.52 -17.68
N ARG A 156 -5.49 12.90 -18.71
CA ARG A 156 -4.75 13.61 -19.78
C ARG A 156 -5.60 14.12 -20.92
N LEU A 157 -6.88 13.72 -21.02
CA LEU A 157 -7.75 14.10 -22.14
C LEU A 157 -8.78 15.19 -21.80
N ALA A 158 -8.81 15.68 -20.55
CA ALA A 158 -9.80 16.66 -20.12
C ALA A 158 -9.49 18.15 -20.45
N PRO A 159 -8.22 18.62 -20.55
CA PRO A 159 -7.97 20.05 -20.78
C PRO A 159 -8.17 20.52 -22.21
N GLU A 160 -8.06 19.64 -23.22
CA GLU A 160 -8.01 20.09 -24.62
C GLU A 160 -9.38 20.34 -25.28
N ARG A 161 -10.47 19.86 -24.65
CA ARG A 161 -11.82 20.07 -25.18
C ARG A 161 -12.48 21.40 -24.80
N LEU A 162 -11.94 22.11 -23.83
CA LEU A 162 -12.53 23.40 -23.41
C LEU A 162 -12.03 24.56 -24.24
N ASP A 163 -10.84 24.50 -24.81
CA ASP A 163 -10.29 25.54 -25.68
C ASP A 163 -10.85 25.53 -27.10
N GLN A 164 -11.38 24.42 -27.59
CA GLN A 164 -12.03 24.38 -28.92
C GLN A 164 -13.44 24.91 -28.97
N ARG A 165 -14.07 25.16 -27.83
CA ARG A 165 -15.45 25.69 -27.78
C ARG A 165 -15.53 27.19 -27.58
N GLY A 166 -14.42 27.88 -27.35
CA GLY A 166 -14.33 29.33 -27.14
C GLY A 166 -13.93 30.14 -28.37
N GLY A 167 -13.64 29.51 -29.51
CA GLY A 167 -13.07 30.14 -30.68
C GLY A 167 -13.98 30.32 -31.89
N GLY A 168 -15.28 30.41 -31.72
CA GLY A 168 -16.17 30.53 -32.86
C GLY A 168 -17.46 31.28 -32.55
N ASP A 169 -17.38 32.55 -32.30
CA ASP A 169 -18.44 33.49 -32.69
C ASP A 169 -17.97 34.94 -32.48
N GLY A 170 -17.42 35.50 -33.48
CA GLY A 170 -17.02 36.89 -33.59
C GLY A 170 -17.20 37.36 -35.04
N GLY A 171 -18.40 37.51 -35.46
CA GLY A 171 -18.62 38.01 -36.80
C GLY A 171 -20.07 38.40 -37.09
N ASP A 172 -20.25 39.67 -37.13
CA ASP A 172 -21.30 40.33 -37.94
C ASP A 172 -22.56 40.76 -37.23
N THR A 173 -22.51 41.99 -36.72
CA THR A 173 -23.73 42.83 -36.56
C THR A 173 -23.57 44.07 -37.38
N ARG A 174 -24.12 44.02 -38.59
CA ARG A 174 -24.40 45.22 -39.37
C ARG A 174 -25.91 45.40 -39.49
N GLY A 175 -26.40 46.55 -39.03
CA GLY A 175 -27.41 47.30 -39.68
C GLY A 175 -28.86 47.02 -39.29
N GLY A 176 -29.52 47.99 -38.71
CA GLY A 176 -30.97 48.06 -38.60
C GLY A 176 -31.46 49.27 -37.83
N ALA A 177 -31.40 50.42 -38.46
CA ALA A 177 -32.08 51.64 -38.01
C ALA A 177 -33.59 51.47 -38.11
N GLY A 178 -34.33 51.99 -37.15
CA GLY A 178 -35.78 52.05 -37.30
C GLY A 178 -36.50 52.58 -36.06
N THR A 179 -36.56 53.91 -35.96
CA THR A 179 -37.74 54.78 -35.62
C THR A 179 -38.59 54.52 -34.38
N ARG A 180 -38.56 55.56 -33.55
CA ARG A 180 -39.60 55.96 -32.57
C ARG A 180 -41.01 56.02 -33.18
N PRO A 181 -42.11 56.02 -32.39
CA PRO A 181 -42.54 57.25 -31.72
C PRO A 181 -43.16 57.06 -30.31
N VAL A 182 -43.09 58.11 -29.52
CA VAL A 182 -43.93 58.60 -28.43
C VAL A 182 -45.20 59.21 -29.07
N PRO A 183 -46.37 59.47 -28.42
CA PRO A 183 -46.77 59.62 -27.03
C PRO A 183 -48.22 59.17 -26.71
N ARG A 184 -48.67 59.12 -25.54
CA ARG A 184 -49.59 59.96 -24.72
C ARG A 184 -49.98 59.23 -23.45
#